data_625bf1e8ddfd94d5b718704f817a9787
#
_entry.id   625bf1e8ddfd94d5b718704f817a9787
#
_cell.length_a   1.000
_cell.length_b   1.000
_cell.length_c   1.000
_cell.angle_alpha   90.00
_cell.angle_beta   90.00
_cell.angle_gamma   90.00
#
_symmetry.space_group_name_H-M   'P 1'
#
loop_
_entity.id
_entity.type
_entity.pdbx_description
1 polymer ?
#
loop_
_entity_poly.entity_id
_entity_poly.type
_entity_poly.pdbx_seq_one_letter_code
_entity_poly.pdbx_strand_id
1 'polypeptide(L)'
;MPSIVPHYSENNINIAKETEYHERLYEEHNKVSGLLSSKTTDIYDYSKQNIVVSSNVSAGSVDIQSGKDINVTGSNVVADNDVSVKADGNLNIESTEEKSESEHIKSVKKSGLLSGGGLGFTIGKEKQKDQYANQNVEQVGSTVGSVKGSVNLYADKAAQIKGSNVVAGKDINITGENVSIENSNSVYNAQEKHEFKRTGLSVSVGGAYVDVVNNAANSVKHAADVEDKRLGALVAVKGYKDADKAIKNIKGNGGGKVNENLSINVSLGTTKSKSESNSTTTVANASEVKAGGDVNVTSTKKDINITGSNVEGKDVTFNAKDNLNITASKNTNKTEQSSKSSSASVGASLELGKGPSYSISGSMSKGEVSANGTTYNESNVTANKDLSFASGKDANIKGGNLSGEKVTGNVGNDLNIESKQDSNSYKENNKSAGASIGLGSNKAISGSASVGKIDSNYKSVTDQSGIYAGKEGFDIRVEVNTDLKGGIISSEAEKDKNKISTGTLTYEDIQNKADYKAGSIGINVDTSKNAKHKDAGVTPNIGVGAKDDAESTITFFCHRT
;
A
#
# COMPACT_ATOMS: atom_id res chain seq x y z
N MET A 1 -36.80 -27.43 -4.53
CA MET A 1 -36.31 -27.22 -5.92
C MET A 1 -36.14 -28.59 -6.56
N PRO A 2 -36.27 -28.75 -7.90
CA PRO A 2 -36.01 -30.05 -8.52
C PRO A 2 -34.50 -30.39 -8.35
N SER A 3 -34.21 -31.69 -8.11
CA SER A 3 -32.87 -32.21 -8.17
C SER A 3 -32.39 -32.16 -9.61
N ILE A 4 -31.16 -31.65 -9.85
CA ILE A 4 -30.54 -31.79 -11.16
C ILE A 4 -30.11 -33.25 -11.30
N VAL A 5 -30.53 -33.88 -12.41
CA VAL A 5 -30.09 -35.22 -12.81
C VAL A 5 -28.55 -35.17 -13.05
N PRO A 6 -27.79 -36.22 -12.68
CA PRO A 6 -26.36 -36.26 -12.89
C PRO A 6 -26.02 -35.92 -14.36
N HIS A 7 -25.17 -34.90 -14.54
CA HIS A 7 -24.73 -34.47 -15.86
C HIS A 7 -23.35 -35.08 -16.12
N TYR A 8 -23.30 -36.21 -16.80
CA TYR A 8 -22.04 -36.78 -17.25
C TYR A 8 -21.66 -36.24 -18.63
N SER A 9 -20.42 -35.81 -18.77
CA SER A 9 -19.83 -35.41 -20.05
C SER A 9 -18.54 -36.21 -20.30
N GLU A 10 -18.36 -36.77 -21.47
CA GLU A 10 -17.08 -37.39 -21.88
C GLU A 10 -15.98 -36.36 -22.13
N ASN A 11 -16.32 -35.08 -22.25
CA ASN A 11 -15.41 -33.96 -22.48
C ASN A 11 -15.31 -33.06 -21.26
N ASN A 12 -14.50 -32.00 -21.37
CA ASN A 12 -14.39 -30.98 -20.31
C ASN A 12 -15.74 -30.31 -20.01
N ILE A 13 -15.96 -30.01 -18.76
CA ILE A 13 -17.07 -29.15 -18.31
C ILE A 13 -16.47 -27.81 -17.87
N ASN A 14 -16.97 -26.72 -18.45
CA ASN A 14 -16.55 -25.37 -18.09
C ASN A 14 -17.75 -24.57 -17.63
N ILE A 15 -17.73 -24.15 -16.36
CA ILE A 15 -18.68 -23.20 -15.77
C ILE A 15 -17.91 -21.89 -15.64
N ALA A 16 -18.06 -21.03 -16.64
CA ALA A 16 -17.25 -19.84 -16.79
C ALA A 16 -18.11 -18.58 -16.72
N LYS A 17 -17.50 -17.53 -16.25
CA LYS A 17 -18.06 -16.17 -16.24
C LYS A 17 -18.25 -15.65 -17.67
N GLU A 18 -19.14 -14.66 -17.81
CA GLU A 18 -19.16 -13.72 -18.92
C GLU A 18 -18.43 -12.43 -18.54
N THR A 19 -18.21 -11.55 -19.51
CA THR A 19 -17.53 -10.27 -19.27
C THR A 19 -18.30 -9.14 -19.92
N GLU A 20 -18.73 -8.18 -19.15
CA GLU A 20 -19.25 -6.91 -19.65
C GLU A 20 -18.11 -5.91 -19.84
N TYR A 21 -18.16 -5.20 -20.94
CA TYR A 21 -17.15 -4.22 -21.30
C TYR A 21 -17.73 -2.82 -21.27
N HIS A 22 -17.13 -1.96 -20.46
CA HIS A 22 -17.49 -0.56 -20.36
C HIS A 22 -16.30 0.32 -20.71
N GLU A 23 -16.51 1.27 -21.61
CA GLU A 23 -15.50 2.25 -21.98
C GLU A 23 -16.15 3.63 -22.04
N ARG A 24 -15.49 4.61 -21.47
CA ARG A 24 -15.92 6.01 -21.47
C ARG A 24 -14.75 6.91 -21.75
N LEU A 25 -14.93 7.79 -22.73
CA LEU A 25 -14.02 8.89 -23.02
C LEU A 25 -14.79 10.21 -22.88
N TYR A 26 -14.21 11.15 -22.13
CA TYR A 26 -14.69 12.51 -22.04
C TYR A 26 -13.53 13.46 -22.25
N GLU A 27 -13.71 14.39 -23.16
CA GLU A 27 -12.77 15.46 -23.46
C GLU A 27 -13.46 16.80 -23.37
N GLU A 28 -12.83 17.76 -22.69
CA GLU A 28 -13.32 19.14 -22.61
C GLU A 28 -12.20 20.11 -22.96
N HIS A 29 -12.51 21.04 -23.84
CA HIS A 29 -11.67 22.19 -24.14
C HIS A 29 -12.44 23.48 -23.86
N ASN A 30 -12.05 24.17 -22.79
CA ASN A 30 -12.70 25.44 -22.42
C ASN A 30 -11.68 26.58 -22.46
N LYS A 31 -11.97 27.61 -23.28
CA LYS A 31 -11.14 28.79 -23.37
C LYS A 31 -11.96 30.04 -23.01
N VAL A 32 -11.53 30.70 -21.95
CA VAL A 32 -12.09 31.99 -21.52
C VAL A 32 -11.05 33.06 -21.77
N SER A 33 -11.42 34.09 -22.52
CA SER A 33 -10.55 35.23 -22.84
C SER A 33 -11.20 36.51 -22.37
N GLY A 34 -10.47 37.28 -21.57
CA GLY A 34 -10.81 38.65 -21.20
C GLY A 34 -9.92 39.65 -21.92
N LEU A 35 -10.09 40.95 -21.64
CA LEU A 35 -9.33 42.02 -22.28
C LEU A 35 -7.81 41.89 -22.05
N LEU A 36 -7.38 41.44 -20.89
CA LEU A 36 -5.97 41.40 -20.45
C LEU A 36 -5.45 39.98 -20.17
N SER A 37 -6.29 38.96 -20.21
CA SER A 37 -5.88 37.60 -19.87
C SER A 37 -6.68 36.54 -20.61
N SER A 38 -6.10 35.37 -20.79
CA SER A 38 -6.80 34.19 -21.26
C SER A 38 -6.49 32.98 -20.37
N LYS A 39 -7.47 32.09 -20.21
CA LYS A 39 -7.36 30.80 -19.53
C LYS A 39 -7.91 29.72 -20.47
N THR A 40 -7.09 28.73 -20.75
CA THR A 40 -7.52 27.49 -21.41
C THR A 40 -7.47 26.36 -20.41
N THR A 41 -8.54 25.59 -20.32
CA THR A 41 -8.61 24.38 -19.51
C THR A 41 -8.91 23.22 -20.45
N ASP A 42 -8.04 22.24 -20.47
CA ASP A 42 -8.19 20.99 -21.20
C ASP A 42 -8.39 19.89 -20.16
N ILE A 43 -9.44 19.09 -20.27
CA ILE A 43 -9.72 17.93 -19.43
C ILE A 43 -9.81 16.73 -20.37
N TYR A 44 -9.19 15.65 -19.95
CA TYR A 44 -9.26 14.34 -20.58
C TYR A 44 -9.55 13.31 -19.48
N ASP A 45 -10.69 12.63 -19.59
CA ASP A 45 -11.11 11.56 -18.71
C ASP A 45 -11.34 10.30 -19.54
N TYR A 46 -10.55 9.29 -19.26
CA TYR A 46 -10.69 7.97 -19.85
C TYR A 46 -10.95 6.95 -18.77
N SER A 47 -11.90 6.06 -18.97
CA SER A 47 -12.10 4.91 -18.13
C SER A 47 -12.50 3.70 -18.96
N LYS A 48 -11.94 2.55 -18.60
CA LYS A 48 -12.20 1.26 -19.21
C LYS A 48 -12.33 0.22 -18.11
N GLN A 49 -13.36 -0.60 -18.19
CA GLN A 49 -13.64 -1.62 -17.18
C GLN A 49 -14.18 -2.89 -17.85
N ASN A 50 -13.62 -4.02 -17.46
CA ASN A 50 -14.14 -5.33 -17.78
C ASN A 50 -14.76 -5.89 -16.50
N ILE A 51 -16.09 -5.93 -16.41
CA ILE A 51 -16.83 -6.43 -15.26
C ILE A 51 -17.13 -7.92 -15.45
N VAL A 52 -16.83 -8.70 -14.44
CA VAL A 52 -17.10 -10.14 -14.42
C VAL A 52 -18.56 -10.38 -14.06
N VAL A 53 -19.28 -11.07 -14.92
CA VAL A 53 -20.64 -11.55 -14.66
C VAL A 53 -20.58 -13.06 -14.43
N SER A 54 -20.71 -13.47 -13.18
CA SER A 54 -20.60 -14.88 -12.78
C SER A 54 -21.77 -15.72 -13.33
N SER A 55 -21.46 -16.89 -13.86
CA SER A 55 -22.45 -17.91 -14.12
C SER A 55 -22.87 -18.59 -12.80
N ASN A 56 -24.16 -18.92 -12.68
CA ASN A 56 -24.70 -19.52 -11.47
C ASN A 56 -25.41 -20.84 -11.79
N VAL A 57 -24.92 -21.92 -11.19
CA VAL A 57 -25.60 -23.22 -11.17
C VAL A 57 -26.19 -23.41 -9.78
N SER A 58 -27.55 -23.50 -9.69
CA SER A 58 -28.24 -23.63 -8.41
C SER A 58 -29.35 -24.66 -8.47
N ALA A 59 -29.40 -25.57 -7.50
CA ALA A 59 -30.39 -26.63 -7.41
C ALA A 59 -30.63 -27.12 -5.96
N GLY A 60 -31.56 -28.05 -5.79
CA GLY A 60 -31.76 -28.77 -4.52
C GLY A 60 -30.56 -29.63 -4.15
N SER A 61 -29.95 -30.31 -5.14
CA SER A 61 -28.64 -30.99 -5.08
C SER A 61 -27.97 -30.87 -6.44
N VAL A 62 -26.65 -30.84 -6.47
CA VAL A 62 -25.85 -30.73 -7.70
C VAL A 62 -24.90 -31.92 -7.81
N ASP A 63 -24.92 -32.61 -8.95
CA ASP A 63 -23.98 -33.67 -9.30
C ASP A 63 -23.41 -33.39 -10.71
N ILE A 64 -22.10 -33.14 -10.79
CA ILE A 64 -21.38 -32.80 -12.01
C ILE A 64 -20.25 -33.82 -12.20
N GLN A 65 -20.25 -34.53 -13.33
CA GLN A 65 -19.24 -35.52 -13.65
C GLN A 65 -18.67 -35.33 -15.07
N SER A 66 -17.35 -35.42 -15.21
CA SER A 66 -16.64 -35.26 -16.47
C SER A 66 -15.61 -36.37 -16.67
N GLY A 67 -15.55 -36.96 -17.87
CA GLY A 67 -14.48 -37.86 -18.30
C GLY A 67 -13.13 -37.18 -18.54
N LYS A 68 -13.06 -35.84 -18.38
CA LYS A 68 -11.83 -35.06 -18.48
C LYS A 68 -11.79 -34.01 -17.34
N ASP A 69 -11.52 -32.75 -17.69
CA ASP A 69 -11.37 -31.69 -16.70
C ASP A 69 -12.72 -31.01 -16.37
N ILE A 70 -12.85 -30.51 -15.15
CA ILE A 70 -13.92 -29.59 -14.74
C ILE A 70 -13.28 -28.27 -14.33
N ASN A 71 -13.75 -27.18 -14.93
CA ASN A 71 -13.29 -25.83 -14.62
C ASN A 71 -14.47 -24.97 -14.17
N VAL A 72 -14.38 -24.41 -12.96
CA VAL A 72 -15.30 -23.40 -12.42
C VAL A 72 -14.52 -22.11 -12.27
N THR A 73 -14.77 -21.12 -13.14
CA THR A 73 -13.94 -19.91 -13.22
C THR A 73 -14.80 -18.67 -13.06
N GLY A 74 -14.59 -17.92 -11.98
CA GLY A 74 -15.35 -16.70 -11.65
C GLY A 74 -16.86 -16.96 -11.58
N SER A 75 -17.30 -18.12 -11.11
CA SER A 75 -18.67 -18.61 -11.21
C SER A 75 -19.10 -19.39 -9.96
N ASN A 76 -20.41 -19.61 -9.80
CA ASN A 76 -20.94 -20.21 -8.59
C ASN A 76 -21.68 -21.53 -8.91
N VAL A 77 -21.43 -22.55 -8.06
CA VAL A 77 -22.14 -23.83 -8.03
C VAL A 77 -22.65 -24.05 -6.61
N VAL A 78 -23.95 -23.89 -6.41
CA VAL A 78 -24.54 -23.90 -5.05
C VAL A 78 -25.78 -24.79 -4.99
N ALA A 79 -25.88 -25.60 -3.95
CA ALA A 79 -27.04 -26.43 -3.68
C ALA A 79 -27.63 -26.18 -2.29
N ASP A 80 -28.93 -26.49 -2.12
CA ASP A 80 -29.58 -26.55 -0.80
C ASP A 80 -29.03 -27.71 0.04
N ASN A 81 -28.80 -28.88 -0.62
CA ASN A 81 -28.29 -30.11 -0.03
C ASN A 81 -26.88 -30.39 -0.61
N ASP A 82 -26.59 -31.62 -1.00
CA ASP A 82 -25.22 -32.01 -1.36
C ASP A 82 -24.79 -31.45 -2.74
N VAL A 83 -23.50 -31.15 -2.82
CA VAL A 83 -22.79 -30.86 -4.07
C VAL A 83 -21.72 -31.94 -4.29
N SER A 84 -21.75 -32.58 -5.45
CA SER A 84 -20.77 -33.57 -5.89
C SER A 84 -20.17 -33.11 -7.21
N VAL A 85 -18.84 -32.99 -7.29
CA VAL A 85 -18.09 -32.63 -8.51
C VAL A 85 -16.99 -33.66 -8.71
N LYS A 86 -17.05 -34.43 -9.80
CA LYS A 86 -16.10 -35.47 -10.12
C LYS A 86 -15.50 -35.28 -11.50
N ALA A 87 -14.16 -35.11 -11.56
CA ALA A 87 -13.39 -35.04 -12.79
C ALA A 87 -12.47 -36.27 -12.92
N ASP A 88 -12.52 -36.97 -14.04
CA ASP A 88 -11.53 -38.02 -14.39
C ASP A 88 -10.19 -37.38 -14.87
N GLY A 89 -10.13 -36.06 -14.97
CA GLY A 89 -8.96 -35.21 -15.21
C GLY A 89 -8.65 -34.33 -14.01
N ASN A 90 -8.47 -33.03 -14.27
CA ASN A 90 -8.27 -32.00 -13.25
C ASN A 90 -9.61 -31.37 -12.85
N LEU A 91 -9.71 -30.99 -11.58
CA LEU A 91 -10.77 -30.13 -11.05
C LEU A 91 -10.18 -28.79 -10.66
N ASN A 92 -10.55 -27.73 -11.37
CA ASN A 92 -10.09 -26.37 -11.11
C ASN A 92 -11.26 -25.48 -10.69
N ILE A 93 -11.19 -24.90 -9.48
CA ILE A 93 -12.11 -23.91 -8.95
C ILE A 93 -11.30 -22.63 -8.75
N GLU A 94 -11.40 -21.71 -9.70
CA GLU A 94 -10.46 -20.59 -9.77
C GLU A 94 -11.17 -19.24 -9.83
N SER A 95 -10.49 -18.23 -9.30
CA SER A 95 -10.85 -16.83 -9.54
C SER A 95 -10.55 -16.44 -11.00
N THR A 96 -11.16 -15.35 -11.41
CA THR A 96 -10.90 -14.71 -12.70
C THR A 96 -10.57 -13.23 -12.50
N GLU A 97 -9.92 -12.63 -13.47
CA GLU A 97 -9.50 -11.24 -13.43
C GLU A 97 -10.61 -10.28 -13.89
N GLU A 98 -10.92 -9.30 -13.08
CA GLU A 98 -11.60 -8.07 -13.44
C GLU A 98 -10.58 -6.95 -13.61
N LYS A 99 -10.62 -6.25 -14.75
CA LYS A 99 -9.64 -5.22 -15.09
C LYS A 99 -10.29 -3.86 -15.18
N SER A 100 -9.69 -2.88 -14.53
CA SER A 100 -10.08 -1.48 -14.67
C SER A 100 -8.88 -0.60 -14.96
N GLU A 101 -9.08 0.36 -15.84
CA GLU A 101 -8.12 1.38 -16.21
C GLU A 101 -8.80 2.74 -16.18
N SER A 102 -8.15 3.73 -15.59
CA SER A 102 -8.64 5.10 -15.62
C SER A 102 -7.48 6.08 -15.78
N GLU A 103 -7.70 7.12 -16.57
CA GLU A 103 -6.78 8.23 -16.72
C GLU A 103 -7.54 9.56 -16.65
N HIS A 104 -7.09 10.44 -15.77
CA HIS A 104 -7.57 11.81 -15.66
C HIS A 104 -6.42 12.77 -15.92
N ILE A 105 -6.55 13.62 -16.93
CA ILE A 105 -5.57 14.67 -17.23
C ILE A 105 -6.28 16.01 -17.22
N LYS A 106 -5.78 16.93 -16.42
CA LYS A 106 -6.21 18.33 -16.41
C LYS A 106 -5.04 19.24 -16.72
N SER A 107 -5.16 19.99 -17.79
CA SER A 107 -4.18 20.99 -18.21
C SER A 107 -4.80 22.39 -18.18
N VAL A 108 -4.21 23.27 -17.40
CA VAL A 108 -4.62 24.67 -17.30
C VAL A 108 -3.49 25.55 -17.80
N LYS A 109 -3.78 26.32 -18.85
CA LYS A 109 -2.85 27.30 -19.41
C LYS A 109 -3.44 28.69 -19.20
N LYS A 110 -2.69 29.60 -18.63
CA LYS A 110 -3.07 31.01 -18.45
C LYS A 110 -2.04 31.92 -19.08
N SER A 111 -2.46 33.00 -19.68
CA SER A 111 -1.57 34.04 -20.25
C SER A 111 -2.15 35.43 -20.08
N GLY A 112 -1.27 36.42 -20.04
CA GLY A 112 -1.62 37.82 -19.82
C GLY A 112 -1.49 38.21 -18.34
N LEU A 113 -2.46 38.95 -17.83
CA LEU A 113 -2.47 39.40 -16.44
C LEU A 113 -2.89 38.26 -15.53
N LEU A 114 -1.95 37.80 -14.73
CA LEU A 114 -2.12 36.72 -13.73
C LEU A 114 -2.17 37.33 -12.34
N SER A 115 -2.98 36.79 -11.44
CA SER A 115 -2.97 37.19 -10.03
C SER A 115 -1.61 36.89 -9.41
N GLY A 116 -1.00 37.86 -8.73
CA GLY A 116 0.29 37.73 -8.06
C GLY A 116 0.20 37.32 -6.59
N GLY A 117 -1.00 37.30 -6.01
CA GLY A 117 -1.23 37.26 -4.57
C GLY A 117 -0.93 38.63 -3.91
N GLY A 118 -1.72 39.05 -2.92
CA GLY A 118 -1.57 40.37 -2.28
C GLY A 118 -1.79 41.56 -3.22
N LEU A 119 -1.08 42.63 -2.95
CA LEU A 119 -1.11 43.86 -3.79
C LEU A 119 -0.11 43.76 -4.95
N GLY A 120 -0.23 42.74 -5.79
CA GLY A 120 0.64 42.54 -6.93
C GLY A 120 -0.02 41.80 -8.08
N PHE A 121 0.59 41.91 -9.26
CA PHE A 121 0.17 41.20 -10.45
C PHE A 121 1.39 40.64 -11.21
N THR A 122 1.16 39.62 -12.02
CA THR A 122 2.16 39.09 -12.95
C THR A 122 1.61 39.16 -14.38
N ILE A 123 2.40 39.67 -15.30
CA ILE A 123 2.11 39.56 -16.72
C ILE A 123 2.98 38.43 -17.26
N GLY A 124 2.36 37.38 -17.78
CA GLY A 124 3.14 36.21 -18.17
C GLY A 124 2.33 35.02 -18.66
N LYS A 125 2.93 33.86 -18.54
CA LYS A 125 2.33 32.57 -18.90
C LYS A 125 2.47 31.60 -17.75
N GLU A 126 1.40 30.85 -17.49
CA GLU A 126 1.35 29.76 -16.50
C GLU A 126 0.80 28.52 -17.18
N LYS A 127 1.40 27.37 -16.93
CA LYS A 127 0.90 26.06 -17.33
C LYS A 127 0.96 25.14 -16.12
N GLN A 128 -0.17 24.53 -15.80
CA GLN A 128 -0.29 23.44 -14.85
C GLN A 128 -0.83 22.23 -15.58
N LYS A 129 -0.27 21.06 -15.33
CA LYS A 129 -0.78 19.78 -15.82
C LYS A 129 -0.77 18.80 -14.67
N ASP A 130 -1.93 18.25 -14.35
CA ASP A 130 -2.12 17.19 -13.38
C ASP A 130 -2.61 15.95 -14.14
N GLN A 131 -2.01 14.82 -13.87
CA GLN A 131 -2.32 13.53 -14.48
C GLN A 131 -2.39 12.47 -13.40
N TYR A 132 -3.46 11.70 -13.40
CA TYR A 132 -3.71 10.55 -12.54
C TYR A 132 -4.06 9.38 -13.44
N ALA A 133 -3.37 8.26 -13.27
CA ALA A 133 -3.66 7.04 -14.01
C ALA A 133 -3.66 5.86 -13.04
N ASN A 134 -4.68 5.00 -13.16
CA ASN A 134 -4.80 3.79 -12.39
C ASN A 134 -5.02 2.61 -13.34
N GLN A 135 -4.39 1.48 -13.01
CA GLN A 135 -4.60 0.20 -13.67
C GLN A 135 -4.73 -0.87 -12.59
N ASN A 136 -5.92 -1.45 -12.48
CA ASN A 136 -6.19 -2.45 -11.46
C ASN A 136 -6.57 -3.78 -12.11
N VAL A 137 -6.10 -4.85 -11.51
CA VAL A 137 -6.49 -6.22 -11.77
C VAL A 137 -7.01 -6.78 -10.47
N GLU A 138 -8.31 -6.99 -10.37
CA GLU A 138 -8.97 -7.57 -9.20
C GLU A 138 -9.35 -9.02 -9.47
N GLN A 139 -9.30 -9.85 -8.45
CA GLN A 139 -9.69 -11.24 -8.54
C GLN A 139 -11.12 -11.44 -8.10
N VAL A 140 -11.95 -12.02 -8.95
CA VAL A 140 -13.31 -12.42 -8.64
C VAL A 140 -13.34 -13.94 -8.46
N GLY A 141 -13.54 -14.39 -7.23
CA GLY A 141 -13.49 -15.81 -6.86
C GLY A 141 -14.69 -16.60 -7.37
N SER A 142 -14.51 -17.90 -7.50
CA SER A 142 -15.60 -18.86 -7.66
C SER A 142 -16.10 -19.35 -6.30
N THR A 143 -17.35 -19.79 -6.24
CA THR A 143 -17.90 -20.43 -5.04
C THR A 143 -18.51 -21.78 -5.39
N VAL A 144 -18.06 -22.83 -4.71
CA VAL A 144 -18.73 -24.13 -4.71
C VAL A 144 -19.29 -24.38 -3.31
N GLY A 145 -20.61 -24.53 -3.19
CA GLY A 145 -21.20 -24.52 -1.86
C GLY A 145 -22.47 -25.34 -1.68
N SER A 146 -22.66 -25.83 -0.45
CA SER A 146 -23.88 -26.47 0.02
C SER A 146 -24.39 -25.75 1.27
N VAL A 147 -25.69 -25.43 1.31
CA VAL A 147 -26.30 -24.74 2.46
C VAL A 147 -26.48 -25.68 3.66
N LYS A 148 -26.98 -26.89 3.43
CA LYS A 148 -27.36 -27.85 4.48
C LYS A 148 -26.67 -29.22 4.38
N GLY A 149 -26.03 -29.50 3.25
CA GLY A 149 -25.40 -30.77 2.94
C GLY A 149 -23.88 -30.69 2.92
N SER A 150 -23.27 -31.66 2.27
CA SER A 150 -21.83 -31.81 2.12
C SER A 150 -21.39 -31.38 0.70
N VAL A 151 -20.11 -31.03 0.59
CA VAL A 151 -19.43 -30.77 -0.69
C VAL A 151 -18.36 -31.84 -0.92
N ASN A 152 -18.48 -32.59 -2.02
CA ASN A 152 -17.55 -33.64 -2.41
C ASN A 152 -16.85 -33.27 -3.72
N LEU A 153 -15.55 -33.06 -3.67
CA LEU A 153 -14.69 -32.66 -4.79
C LEU A 153 -13.68 -33.79 -5.07
N TYR A 154 -13.75 -34.35 -6.26
CA TYR A 154 -12.88 -35.44 -6.65
C TYR A 154 -12.21 -35.16 -8.00
N ALA A 155 -10.90 -35.38 -8.08
CA ALA A 155 -10.14 -35.33 -9.33
C ALA A 155 -9.22 -36.57 -9.43
N ASP A 156 -9.22 -37.25 -10.56
CA ASP A 156 -8.24 -38.32 -10.80
C ASP A 156 -6.80 -37.77 -10.91
N LYS A 157 -6.66 -36.49 -11.26
CA LYS A 157 -5.37 -35.78 -11.30
C LYS A 157 -5.28 -34.71 -10.21
N ALA A 158 -5.25 -33.45 -10.57
CA ALA A 158 -5.13 -32.36 -9.60
C ALA A 158 -6.49 -31.77 -9.24
N ALA A 159 -6.70 -31.55 -7.92
CA ALA A 159 -7.78 -30.72 -7.40
C ALA A 159 -7.19 -29.38 -6.96
N GLN A 160 -7.59 -28.30 -7.63
CA GLN A 160 -7.11 -26.95 -7.36
C GLN A 160 -8.25 -26.01 -6.96
N ILE A 161 -8.07 -25.30 -5.85
CA ILE A 161 -8.93 -24.19 -5.40
C ILE A 161 -8.03 -22.97 -5.30
N LYS A 162 -8.29 -21.95 -6.14
CA LYS A 162 -7.42 -20.78 -6.23
C LYS A 162 -8.20 -19.47 -6.18
N GLY A 163 -7.96 -18.68 -5.12
CA GLY A 163 -8.68 -17.42 -4.88
C GLY A 163 -10.20 -17.60 -4.86
N SER A 164 -10.68 -18.71 -4.32
CA SER A 164 -12.06 -19.19 -4.45
C SER A 164 -12.54 -19.87 -3.16
N ASN A 165 -13.85 -20.02 -3.02
CA ASN A 165 -14.46 -20.52 -1.78
C ASN A 165 -15.12 -21.88 -1.99
N VAL A 166 -14.91 -22.78 -1.01
CA VAL A 166 -15.68 -24.03 -0.88
C VAL A 166 -16.32 -24.04 0.50
N VAL A 167 -17.66 -24.03 0.54
CA VAL A 167 -18.41 -23.88 1.80
C VAL A 167 -19.47 -24.97 1.92
N ALA A 168 -19.56 -25.63 3.08
CA ALA A 168 -20.57 -26.65 3.33
C ALA A 168 -21.24 -26.48 4.69
N GLY A 169 -22.55 -26.72 4.75
CA GLY A 169 -23.29 -26.81 6.01
C GLY A 169 -22.93 -28.06 6.83
N LYS A 170 -22.46 -29.13 6.16
CA LYS A 170 -21.92 -30.34 6.77
C LYS A 170 -20.44 -30.50 6.39
N ASP A 171 -20.08 -31.57 5.71
CA ASP A 171 -18.69 -31.95 5.49
C ASP A 171 -18.17 -31.49 4.14
N ILE A 172 -16.86 -31.29 4.06
CA ILE A 172 -16.12 -31.06 2.81
C ILE A 172 -15.11 -32.18 2.63
N ASN A 173 -15.17 -32.85 1.48
CA ASN A 173 -14.22 -33.87 1.08
C ASN A 173 -13.55 -33.46 -0.22
N ILE A 174 -12.20 -33.34 -0.20
CA ILE A 174 -11.41 -32.98 -1.37
C ILE A 174 -10.37 -34.07 -1.61
N THR A 175 -10.40 -34.68 -2.81
CA THR A 175 -9.47 -35.75 -3.18
C THR A 175 -8.89 -35.52 -4.56
N GLY A 176 -7.57 -35.71 -4.70
CA GLY A 176 -6.85 -35.65 -5.97
C GLY A 176 -5.51 -36.39 -5.92
N GLU A 177 -4.83 -36.59 -7.07
CA GLU A 177 -3.42 -36.99 -7.04
C GLU A 177 -2.55 -35.95 -6.33
N ASN A 178 -2.85 -34.67 -6.57
CA ASN A 178 -2.30 -33.49 -5.92
C ASN A 178 -3.45 -32.58 -5.52
N VAL A 179 -3.39 -31.96 -4.36
CA VAL A 179 -4.40 -30.99 -3.91
C VAL A 179 -3.72 -29.66 -3.61
N SER A 180 -4.28 -28.58 -4.18
CA SER A 180 -3.81 -27.20 -3.95
C SER A 180 -4.95 -26.28 -3.54
N ILE A 181 -4.80 -25.58 -2.43
CA ILE A 181 -5.71 -24.54 -1.92
C ILE A 181 -4.86 -23.27 -1.81
N GLU A 182 -4.98 -22.37 -2.79
CA GLU A 182 -4.04 -21.28 -2.99
C GLU A 182 -4.74 -19.93 -3.11
N ASN A 183 -4.05 -18.89 -2.72
CA ASN A 183 -4.48 -17.52 -3.00
C ASN A 183 -4.37 -17.16 -4.47
N SER A 184 -5.14 -16.17 -4.91
CA SER A 184 -4.90 -15.41 -6.13
C SER A 184 -4.45 -13.98 -5.78
N ASN A 185 -3.91 -13.24 -6.76
CA ASN A 185 -3.35 -11.92 -6.49
C ASN A 185 -4.09 -10.83 -7.26
N SER A 186 -4.59 -9.82 -6.54
CA SER A 186 -5.02 -8.55 -7.13
C SER A 186 -3.85 -7.59 -7.19
N VAL A 187 -3.78 -6.78 -8.26
CA VAL A 187 -2.69 -5.82 -8.49
C VAL A 187 -3.28 -4.44 -8.76
N TYR A 188 -2.80 -3.45 -8.01
CA TYR A 188 -3.23 -2.06 -8.10
C TYR A 188 -2.02 -1.20 -8.46
N ASN A 189 -2.09 -0.54 -9.62
CA ASN A 189 -1.07 0.41 -10.06
C ASN A 189 -1.68 1.81 -10.07
N ALA A 190 -0.99 2.75 -9.43
CA ALA A 190 -1.37 4.16 -9.42
C ALA A 190 -0.19 5.02 -9.85
N GLN A 191 -0.43 5.96 -10.74
CA GLN A 191 0.53 6.97 -11.17
C GLN A 191 -0.05 8.36 -11.00
N GLU A 192 0.71 9.24 -10.35
CA GLU A 192 0.42 10.66 -10.24
C GLU A 192 1.55 11.48 -10.84
N LYS A 193 1.21 12.49 -11.63
CA LYS A 193 2.17 13.39 -12.21
C LYS A 193 1.66 14.83 -12.20
N HIS A 194 2.44 15.72 -11.61
CA HIS A 194 2.16 17.14 -11.56
C HIS A 194 3.27 17.93 -12.23
N GLU A 195 2.90 18.80 -13.15
CA GLU A 195 3.82 19.71 -13.82
C GLU A 195 3.33 21.14 -13.67
N PHE A 196 4.19 22.03 -13.22
CA PHE A 196 3.92 23.45 -13.14
C PHE A 196 5.04 24.24 -13.82
N LYS A 197 4.65 25.23 -14.60
CA LYS A 197 5.59 26.20 -15.21
C LYS A 197 4.96 27.58 -15.22
N ARG A 198 5.68 28.56 -14.69
CA ARG A 198 5.30 29.97 -14.74
C ARG A 198 6.46 30.81 -15.22
N THR A 199 6.21 31.73 -16.10
CA THR A 199 7.21 32.71 -16.57
C THR A 199 6.51 34.05 -16.76
N GLY A 200 7.05 35.11 -16.20
CA GLY A 200 6.43 36.43 -16.32
C GLY A 200 7.14 37.55 -15.59
N LEU A 201 6.70 38.74 -15.88
CA LEU A 201 7.05 39.97 -15.20
C LEU A 201 6.07 40.16 -14.04
N SER A 202 6.56 40.12 -12.82
CA SER A 202 5.78 40.35 -11.61
C SER A 202 6.03 41.74 -11.06
N VAL A 203 4.96 42.43 -10.68
CA VAL A 203 5.00 43.72 -9.99
C VAL A 203 4.27 43.53 -8.67
N SER A 204 4.89 43.89 -7.59
CA SER A 204 4.29 43.83 -6.24
C SER A 204 4.65 45.05 -5.43
N VAL A 205 3.74 45.43 -4.54
CA VAL A 205 3.97 46.45 -3.53
C VAL A 205 4.20 45.75 -2.21
N GLY A 206 5.37 45.97 -1.63
CA GLY A 206 5.78 45.42 -0.33
C GLY A 206 5.91 46.50 0.73
N GLY A 207 6.05 46.10 1.96
CA GLY A 207 6.26 46.96 3.13
C GLY A 207 5.58 46.39 4.36
N ALA A 208 6.03 46.80 5.55
CA ALA A 208 5.58 46.22 6.80
C ALA A 208 4.06 46.16 6.99
N TYR A 209 3.32 47.16 6.49
CA TYR A 209 1.85 47.17 6.56
C TYR A 209 1.21 46.24 5.52
N VAL A 210 1.78 46.20 4.31
CA VAL A 210 1.28 45.34 3.23
C VAL A 210 1.49 43.87 3.58
N ASP A 211 2.66 43.51 4.15
CA ASP A 211 3.00 42.14 4.54
C ASP A 211 2.12 41.67 5.71
N VAL A 212 1.80 42.54 6.67
CA VAL A 212 0.88 42.24 7.79
C VAL A 212 -0.53 41.95 7.27
N VAL A 213 -1.05 42.78 6.36
CA VAL A 213 -2.39 42.59 5.77
C VAL A 213 -2.44 41.32 4.92
N ASN A 214 -1.40 41.06 4.12
CA ASN A 214 -1.29 39.85 3.29
C ASN A 214 -1.18 38.59 4.12
N ASN A 215 -0.40 38.59 5.19
CA ASN A 215 -0.26 37.46 6.10
C ASN A 215 -1.57 37.15 6.85
N ALA A 216 -2.31 38.19 7.27
CA ALA A 216 -3.63 38.04 7.87
C ALA A 216 -4.64 37.46 6.85
N ALA A 217 -4.67 38.00 5.62
CA ALA A 217 -5.55 37.51 4.56
C ALA A 217 -5.24 36.05 4.17
N ASN A 218 -3.96 35.69 4.09
CA ASN A 218 -3.54 34.30 3.82
C ASN A 218 -3.88 33.35 4.97
N SER A 219 -3.77 33.81 6.23
CA SER A 219 -4.17 33.02 7.40
C SER A 219 -5.68 32.77 7.42
N VAL A 220 -6.49 33.76 7.05
CA VAL A 220 -7.95 33.58 6.94
C VAL A 220 -8.31 32.64 5.77
N LYS A 221 -7.60 32.73 4.66
CA LYS A 221 -7.79 31.84 3.51
C LYS A 221 -7.41 30.41 3.86
N HIS A 222 -6.28 30.20 4.52
CA HIS A 222 -5.87 28.90 5.04
C HIS A 222 -6.86 28.33 6.07
N ALA A 223 -7.44 29.19 6.89
CA ALA A 223 -8.47 28.80 7.85
C ALA A 223 -9.75 28.27 7.18
N ALA A 224 -10.10 28.82 6.02
CA ALA A 224 -11.25 28.38 5.25
C ALA A 224 -11.03 27.03 4.54
N ASP A 225 -9.77 26.68 4.25
CA ASP A 225 -9.37 25.44 3.55
C ASP A 225 -9.13 24.25 4.52
N VAL A 226 -9.21 24.48 5.86
CA VAL A 226 -9.02 23.43 6.87
C VAL A 226 -10.33 22.67 7.10
N GLU A 227 -10.33 21.35 6.94
CA GLU A 227 -11.50 20.48 7.10
C GLU A 227 -12.09 20.53 8.52
N ASP A 228 -11.25 20.65 9.56
CA ASP A 228 -11.72 20.83 10.93
C ASP A 228 -12.05 22.31 11.19
N LYS A 229 -13.35 22.62 11.25
CA LYS A 229 -13.86 23.98 11.48
C LYS A 229 -13.37 24.63 12.78
N ARG A 230 -13.02 23.84 13.81
CA ARG A 230 -12.47 24.34 15.09
C ARG A 230 -11.02 24.75 14.92
N LEU A 231 -10.23 23.93 14.20
CA LEU A 231 -8.84 24.25 13.87
C LEU A 231 -8.77 25.44 12.90
N GLY A 232 -9.67 25.50 11.90
CA GLY A 232 -9.81 26.65 11.00
C GLY A 232 -10.09 27.95 11.77
N ALA A 233 -11.02 27.94 12.72
CA ALA A 233 -11.32 29.10 13.58
C ALA A 233 -10.11 29.53 14.41
N LEU A 234 -9.34 28.61 14.97
CA LEU A 234 -8.10 28.89 15.72
C LEU A 234 -7.01 29.52 14.84
N VAL A 235 -6.83 29.04 13.61
CA VAL A 235 -5.88 29.59 12.64
C VAL A 235 -6.28 31.01 12.22
N ALA A 236 -7.57 31.27 12.01
CA ALA A 236 -8.09 32.60 11.71
C ALA A 236 -7.88 33.58 12.88
N VAL A 237 -8.19 33.16 14.12
CA VAL A 237 -7.98 33.97 15.34
C VAL A 237 -6.51 34.25 15.56
N LYS A 238 -5.62 33.27 15.33
CA LYS A 238 -4.17 33.47 15.41
C LYS A 238 -3.70 34.48 14.37
N GLY A 239 -4.10 34.35 13.11
CA GLY A 239 -3.76 35.30 12.05
C GLY A 239 -4.20 36.72 12.35
N TYR A 240 -5.41 36.90 12.91
CA TYR A 240 -5.91 38.19 13.34
C TYR A 240 -5.09 38.77 14.52
N LYS A 241 -4.77 37.96 15.54
CA LYS A 241 -3.96 38.39 16.68
C LYS A 241 -2.54 38.76 16.29
N ASP A 242 -1.92 38.01 15.39
CA ASP A 242 -0.58 38.30 14.90
C ASP A 242 -0.57 39.60 14.09
N ALA A 243 -1.59 39.86 13.29
CA ALA A 243 -1.79 41.10 12.54
C ALA A 243 -2.02 42.30 13.51
N ASP A 244 -2.90 42.14 14.50
CA ASP A 244 -3.18 43.19 15.49
C ASP A 244 -1.95 43.55 16.33
N LYS A 245 -1.17 42.53 16.74
CA LYS A 245 0.09 42.70 17.45
C LYS A 245 1.15 43.39 16.59
N ALA A 246 1.27 43.03 15.31
CA ALA A 246 2.18 43.68 14.39
C ALA A 246 1.79 45.15 14.12
N ILE A 247 0.51 45.45 13.91
CA ILE A 247 -0.01 46.81 13.76
C ILE A 247 0.20 47.64 15.03
N LYS A 248 -0.01 47.07 16.20
CA LYS A 248 0.26 47.74 17.49
C LYS A 248 1.74 48.03 17.72
N ASN A 249 2.61 47.11 17.36
CA ASN A 249 4.06 47.30 17.42
C ASN A 249 4.54 48.41 16.46
N ILE A 250 3.93 48.53 15.30
CA ILE A 250 4.21 49.60 14.33
C ILE A 250 3.71 50.95 14.89
N LYS A 251 2.56 50.99 15.56
CA LYS A 251 1.99 52.20 16.20
C LYS A 251 2.64 52.57 17.51
N GLY A 252 3.14 51.60 18.29
CA GLY A 252 3.68 51.79 19.64
C GLY A 252 5.11 52.33 19.70
N ASN A 253 5.87 52.32 18.63
CA ASN A 253 7.21 52.92 18.56
C ASN A 253 7.15 54.40 18.13
N GLY A 254 6.55 55.23 18.97
CA GLY A 254 6.69 56.69 18.97
C GLY A 254 6.59 57.34 17.58
N GLY A 255 5.46 57.94 17.29
CA GLY A 255 5.07 59.01 16.34
C GLY A 255 6.04 59.52 15.26
N GLY A 256 6.89 58.70 14.71
CA GLY A 256 7.90 59.12 13.72
C GLY A 256 7.93 58.17 12.51
N LYS A 257 7.43 58.68 11.39
CA LYS A 257 7.70 58.16 10.05
C LYS A 257 7.07 56.80 9.65
N VAL A 258 5.79 56.82 9.43
CA VAL A 258 4.99 55.77 8.74
C VAL A 258 5.45 55.53 7.30
N ASN A 259 6.42 56.32 6.79
CA ASN A 259 6.86 56.29 5.37
C ASN A 259 8.07 55.38 5.08
N GLU A 260 8.60 54.68 6.05
CA GLU A 260 9.96 54.09 5.88
C GLU A 260 10.04 52.72 5.27
N ASN A 261 8.97 52.02 4.81
CA ASN A 261 9.12 50.71 4.24
C ASN A 261 8.15 50.37 3.08
N LEU A 262 7.68 51.36 2.36
CA LEU A 262 6.96 51.05 1.13
C LEU A 262 7.95 50.70 0.02
N SER A 263 7.85 49.53 -0.56
CA SER A 263 8.68 49.10 -1.68
C SER A 263 7.82 48.71 -2.89
N ILE A 264 8.28 49.07 -4.06
CA ILE A 264 7.77 48.56 -5.32
C ILE A 264 8.80 47.58 -5.87
N ASN A 265 8.38 46.35 -6.05
CA ASN A 265 9.24 45.28 -6.56
C ASN A 265 8.77 44.90 -7.96
N VAL A 266 9.72 44.85 -8.88
CA VAL A 266 9.50 44.40 -10.25
C VAL A 266 10.48 43.26 -10.51
N SER A 267 9.99 42.09 -10.91
CA SER A 267 10.86 40.94 -11.20
C SER A 267 10.41 40.18 -12.44
N LEU A 268 11.36 39.80 -13.26
CA LEU A 268 11.17 38.88 -14.37
C LEU A 268 11.70 37.53 -13.96
N GLY A 269 10.86 36.49 -13.97
CA GLY A 269 11.26 35.18 -13.49
C GLY A 269 10.59 34.01 -14.17
N THR A 270 11.17 32.86 -13.94
CA THR A 270 10.61 31.56 -14.33
C THR A 270 10.67 30.58 -13.16
N THR A 271 9.60 29.82 -12.99
CA THR A 271 9.53 28.71 -12.03
C THR A 271 9.03 27.49 -12.75
N LYS A 272 9.66 26.35 -12.48
CA LYS A 272 9.24 25.03 -12.97
C LYS A 272 9.25 24.06 -11.82
N SER A 273 8.21 23.22 -11.74
CA SER A 273 8.21 22.04 -10.87
C SER A 273 7.62 20.85 -11.61
N LYS A 274 8.12 19.69 -11.27
CA LYS A 274 7.59 18.39 -11.68
C LYS A 274 7.67 17.45 -10.51
N SER A 275 6.58 16.79 -10.21
CA SER A 275 6.55 15.62 -9.32
C SER A 275 5.90 14.44 -10.01
N GLU A 276 6.36 13.26 -9.69
CA GLU A 276 5.86 12.00 -10.21
C GLU A 276 5.90 10.97 -9.09
N SER A 277 4.80 10.24 -8.91
CA SER A 277 4.66 9.16 -7.94
C SER A 277 4.10 7.94 -8.66
N ASN A 278 4.75 6.81 -8.52
CA ASN A 278 4.31 5.53 -9.03
C ASN A 278 4.17 4.57 -7.85
N SER A 279 3.02 3.91 -7.75
CA SER A 279 2.75 2.92 -6.71
C SER A 279 2.24 1.64 -7.35
N THR A 280 2.74 0.51 -6.88
CA THR A 280 2.23 -0.83 -7.22
C THR A 280 1.97 -1.57 -5.93
N THR A 281 0.73 -2.02 -5.74
CA THR A 281 0.32 -2.83 -4.59
C THR A 281 -0.21 -4.16 -5.10
N THR A 282 0.33 -5.26 -4.56
CA THR A 282 -0.18 -6.61 -4.79
C THR A 282 -0.81 -7.11 -3.51
N VAL A 283 -2.05 -7.58 -3.59
CA VAL A 283 -2.83 -8.12 -2.46
C VAL A 283 -3.20 -9.56 -2.77
N ALA A 284 -2.84 -10.46 -1.87
CA ALA A 284 -3.22 -11.86 -1.95
C ALA A 284 -4.67 -12.03 -1.47
N ASN A 285 -5.50 -12.64 -2.32
CA ASN A 285 -6.89 -13.01 -2.02
C ASN A 285 -6.90 -14.48 -1.65
N ALA A 286 -7.11 -14.79 -0.39
CA ALA A 286 -7.13 -16.15 0.15
C ALA A 286 -8.24 -17.01 -0.49
N SER A 287 -8.00 -18.31 -0.61
CA SER A 287 -9.07 -19.28 -0.74
C SER A 287 -9.61 -19.65 0.63
N GLU A 288 -10.90 -19.92 0.72
CA GLU A 288 -11.56 -20.35 1.93
C GLU A 288 -12.22 -21.72 1.74
N VAL A 289 -11.86 -22.68 2.59
CA VAL A 289 -12.53 -24.00 2.68
C VAL A 289 -13.15 -24.09 4.07
N LYS A 290 -14.49 -24.00 4.16
CA LYS A 290 -15.18 -23.90 5.44
C LYS A 290 -16.35 -24.86 5.52
N ALA A 291 -16.31 -25.77 6.51
CA ALA A 291 -17.36 -26.72 6.79
C ALA A 291 -18.01 -26.48 8.17
N GLY A 292 -19.33 -26.67 8.27
CA GLY A 292 -20.02 -26.78 9.56
C GLY A 292 -19.74 -28.12 10.26
N GLY A 293 -19.41 -29.17 9.50
CA GLY A 293 -18.92 -30.48 9.92
C GLY A 293 -17.41 -30.63 9.67
N ASP A 294 -17.03 -31.77 9.13
CA ASP A 294 -15.61 -32.14 9.01
C ASP A 294 -15.03 -31.71 7.65
N VAL A 295 -13.73 -31.38 7.62
CA VAL A 295 -12.97 -31.14 6.39
C VAL A 295 -11.92 -32.25 6.21
N ASN A 296 -12.04 -32.98 5.10
CA ASN A 296 -11.11 -34.04 4.74
C ASN A 296 -10.43 -33.70 3.41
N VAL A 297 -9.10 -33.58 3.43
CA VAL A 297 -8.28 -33.30 2.24
C VAL A 297 -7.28 -34.45 2.04
N THR A 298 -7.32 -35.09 0.89
CA THR A 298 -6.45 -36.25 0.59
C THR A 298 -5.76 -36.09 -0.76
N SER A 299 -4.44 -36.17 -0.76
CA SER A 299 -3.67 -36.42 -1.98
C SER A 299 -3.27 -37.87 -2.09
N THR A 300 -3.54 -38.48 -3.23
CA THR A 300 -3.36 -39.93 -3.42
C THR A 300 -1.97 -40.33 -3.94
N LYS A 301 -1.22 -39.38 -4.54
CA LYS A 301 0.09 -39.64 -5.13
C LYS A 301 1.16 -38.60 -4.84
N LYS A 302 0.78 -37.34 -4.57
CA LYS A 302 1.71 -36.21 -4.43
C LYS A 302 1.44 -35.41 -3.17
N ASP A 303 1.46 -34.11 -3.28
CA ASP A 303 1.43 -33.15 -2.18
C ASP A 303 0.01 -32.63 -1.89
N ILE A 304 -0.16 -32.12 -0.68
CA ILE A 304 -1.19 -31.14 -0.32
C ILE A 304 -0.47 -29.81 -0.14
N ASN A 305 -0.92 -28.78 -0.87
CA ASN A 305 -0.39 -27.43 -0.81
C ASN A 305 -1.48 -26.45 -0.37
N ILE A 306 -1.25 -25.73 0.73
CA ILE A 306 -2.12 -24.65 1.21
C ILE A 306 -1.27 -23.38 1.25
N THR A 307 -1.63 -22.37 0.46
CA THR A 307 -0.84 -21.13 0.37
C THR A 307 -1.72 -19.92 0.60
N GLY A 308 -1.44 -19.17 1.67
CA GLY A 308 -2.14 -17.93 2.03
C GLY A 308 -3.67 -18.11 2.07
N SER A 309 -4.14 -19.24 2.58
CA SER A 309 -5.54 -19.67 2.51
C SER A 309 -6.02 -20.25 3.84
N ASN A 310 -7.34 -20.30 4.03
CA ASN A 310 -7.94 -20.75 5.27
C ASN A 310 -8.71 -22.04 5.10
N VAL A 311 -8.55 -22.95 6.06
CA VAL A 311 -9.32 -24.20 6.17
C VAL A 311 -9.93 -24.28 7.56
N GLU A 312 -11.26 -24.37 7.64
CA GLU A 312 -11.99 -24.41 8.92
C GLU A 312 -13.04 -25.53 8.92
N GLY A 313 -13.07 -26.32 9.98
CA GLY A 313 -14.05 -27.38 10.18
C GLY A 313 -14.23 -27.73 11.66
N LYS A 314 -15.19 -28.63 11.93
CA LYS A 314 -15.34 -29.22 13.25
C LYS A 314 -14.12 -30.11 13.53
N ASP A 315 -13.87 -31.09 12.68
CA ASP A 315 -12.67 -31.87 12.62
C ASP A 315 -11.98 -31.61 11.27
N VAL A 316 -10.64 -31.48 11.24
CA VAL A 316 -9.89 -31.26 10.00
C VAL A 316 -8.84 -32.34 9.83
N THR A 317 -8.84 -33.00 8.68
CA THR A 317 -7.91 -34.09 8.36
C THR A 317 -7.19 -33.85 7.05
N PHE A 318 -5.84 -33.88 7.08
CA PHE A 318 -4.98 -33.88 5.92
C PHE A 318 -4.23 -35.21 5.78
N ASN A 319 -4.35 -35.82 4.60
CA ASN A 319 -3.61 -37.03 4.24
C ASN A 319 -2.81 -36.78 2.95
N ALA A 320 -1.53 -36.37 3.09
CA ALA A 320 -0.63 -36.17 1.97
C ALA A 320 0.18 -37.44 1.68
N LYS A 321 0.15 -37.92 0.43
CA LYS A 321 0.97 -39.08 0.06
C LYS A 321 2.46 -38.78 0.07
N ASP A 322 2.84 -37.58 -0.36
CA ASP A 322 4.20 -37.07 -0.30
C ASP A 322 4.28 -35.94 0.77
N ASN A 323 4.28 -34.67 0.39
CA ASN A 323 4.49 -33.57 1.31
C ASN A 323 3.18 -32.86 1.68
N LEU A 324 3.11 -32.38 2.91
CA LEU A 324 2.12 -31.41 3.35
C LEU A 324 2.78 -30.03 3.45
N ASN A 325 2.40 -29.09 2.59
CA ASN A 325 2.95 -27.75 2.56
C ASN A 325 1.89 -26.72 2.95
N ILE A 326 2.11 -26.01 4.06
CA ILE A 326 1.24 -24.95 4.55
C ILE A 326 2.08 -23.68 4.61
N THR A 327 1.86 -22.75 3.67
CA THR A 327 2.76 -21.62 3.42
C THR A 327 2.00 -20.30 3.37
N ALA A 328 2.65 -19.20 3.78
CA ALA A 328 2.08 -17.87 3.65
C ALA A 328 2.11 -17.38 2.19
N SER A 329 1.13 -16.57 1.82
CA SER A 329 1.18 -15.72 0.63
C SER A 329 1.80 -14.37 0.94
N LYS A 330 2.08 -13.56 -0.11
CA LYS A 330 2.73 -12.26 0.03
C LYS A 330 1.83 -11.13 -0.46
N ASN A 331 1.69 -10.10 0.36
CA ASN A 331 1.30 -8.77 -0.09
C ASN A 331 2.55 -7.92 -0.29
N THR A 332 2.59 -7.14 -1.35
CA THR A 332 3.71 -6.23 -1.61
C THR A 332 3.21 -4.83 -1.92
N ASN A 333 3.95 -3.84 -1.47
CA ASN A 333 3.74 -2.44 -1.82
C ASN A 333 5.06 -1.84 -2.27
N LYS A 334 5.08 -1.25 -3.44
CA LYS A 334 6.23 -0.53 -3.98
C LYS A 334 5.81 0.88 -4.35
N THR A 335 6.51 1.89 -3.82
CA THR A 335 6.27 3.29 -4.15
C THR A 335 7.56 3.96 -4.55
N GLU A 336 7.55 4.63 -5.69
CA GLU A 336 8.66 5.44 -6.19
C GLU A 336 8.15 6.86 -6.44
N GLN A 337 8.80 7.85 -5.82
CA GLN A 337 8.46 9.25 -6.03
C GLN A 337 9.69 10.04 -6.45
N SER A 338 9.49 10.97 -7.35
CA SER A 338 10.51 11.93 -7.74
C SER A 338 9.92 13.33 -7.80
N SER A 339 10.68 14.30 -7.32
CA SER A 339 10.33 15.71 -7.41
C SER A 339 11.52 16.53 -7.90
N LYS A 340 11.25 17.51 -8.75
CA LYS A 340 12.25 18.45 -9.24
C LYS A 340 11.62 19.84 -9.30
N SER A 341 12.31 20.83 -8.77
CA SER A 341 11.92 22.22 -8.99
C SER A 341 13.13 23.10 -9.36
N SER A 342 12.87 24.16 -10.07
CA SER A 342 13.85 25.18 -10.38
C SER A 342 13.18 26.54 -10.53
N SER A 343 13.85 27.58 -10.07
CA SER A 343 13.46 28.95 -10.30
C SER A 343 14.64 29.83 -10.68
N ALA A 344 14.39 30.84 -11.46
CA ALA A 344 15.35 31.91 -11.76
C ALA A 344 14.59 33.24 -11.88
N SER A 345 15.13 34.30 -11.30
CA SER A 345 14.56 35.63 -11.43
C SER A 345 15.60 36.72 -11.41
N VAL A 346 15.28 37.82 -12.09
CA VAL A 346 15.99 39.11 -12.06
C VAL A 346 14.98 40.15 -11.61
N GLY A 347 15.31 40.97 -10.63
CA GLY A 347 14.40 41.95 -10.07
C GLY A 347 15.03 43.29 -9.79
N ALA A 348 14.21 44.31 -9.69
CA ALA A 348 14.53 45.61 -9.17
C ALA A 348 13.51 46.00 -8.11
N SER A 349 13.97 46.60 -7.02
CA SER A 349 13.12 47.11 -5.95
C SER A 349 13.47 48.55 -5.67
N LEU A 350 12.43 49.37 -5.56
CA LEU A 350 12.55 50.75 -5.13
C LEU A 350 11.89 50.89 -3.76
N GLU A 351 12.69 51.16 -2.76
CA GLU A 351 12.23 51.39 -1.38
C GLU A 351 12.26 52.86 -1.07
N LEU A 352 11.15 53.40 -0.52
CA LEU A 352 11.03 54.81 -0.19
C LEU A 352 12.07 55.20 0.86
N GLY A 353 12.93 56.19 0.53
CA GLY A 353 14.00 56.63 1.45
C GLY A 353 15.34 55.88 1.33
N LYS A 354 15.46 54.78 0.54
CA LYS A 354 16.70 53.99 0.44
C LYS A 354 17.23 53.79 -0.98
N GLY A 355 16.72 54.39 -1.97
CA GLY A 355 17.21 54.22 -3.34
C GLY A 355 17.00 52.83 -3.95
N PRO A 356 17.34 52.64 -5.24
CA PRO A 356 17.09 51.40 -5.96
C PRO A 356 18.01 50.24 -5.55
N SER A 357 17.45 49.04 -5.52
CA SER A 357 18.19 47.78 -5.39
C SER A 357 17.84 46.83 -6.53
N TYR A 358 18.79 46.00 -6.89
CA TYR A 358 18.62 44.99 -7.93
C TYR A 358 18.95 43.61 -7.37
N SER A 359 18.28 42.59 -7.88
CA SER A 359 18.51 41.22 -7.45
C SER A 359 18.53 40.22 -8.60
N ILE A 360 19.37 39.23 -8.47
CA ILE A 360 19.38 38.04 -9.33
C ILE A 360 19.30 36.85 -8.40
N SER A 361 18.36 35.96 -8.64
CA SER A 361 18.23 34.75 -7.83
C SER A 361 17.96 33.51 -8.68
N GLY A 362 18.41 32.37 -8.18
CA GLY A 362 18.13 31.08 -8.75
C GLY A 362 18.09 29.99 -7.68
N SER A 363 17.22 29.01 -7.85
CA SER A 363 17.16 27.86 -6.97
C SER A 363 16.84 26.59 -7.76
N MET A 364 17.27 25.46 -7.22
CA MET A 364 16.92 24.13 -7.68
C MET A 364 16.73 23.19 -6.51
N SER A 365 15.80 22.25 -6.65
CA SER A 365 15.67 21.14 -5.73
C SER A 365 15.37 19.84 -6.48
N LYS A 366 15.79 18.72 -5.88
CA LYS A 366 15.51 17.37 -6.33
C LYS A 366 15.24 16.50 -5.11
N GLY A 367 14.14 15.77 -5.13
CA GLY A 367 13.78 14.75 -4.14
C GLY A 367 13.51 13.43 -4.83
N GLU A 368 13.93 12.34 -4.21
CA GLU A 368 13.66 10.98 -4.64
C GLU A 368 13.30 10.14 -3.42
N VAL A 369 12.20 9.40 -3.51
CA VAL A 369 11.74 8.47 -2.49
C VAL A 369 11.55 7.09 -3.13
N SER A 370 12.02 6.05 -2.45
CA SER A 370 11.74 4.66 -2.79
C SER A 370 11.32 3.93 -1.52
N ALA A 371 10.13 3.35 -1.53
CA ALA A 371 9.60 2.55 -0.44
C ALA A 371 9.16 1.18 -0.97
N ASN A 372 9.54 0.12 -0.27
CA ASN A 372 9.16 -1.25 -0.58
C ASN A 372 8.74 -1.96 0.70
N GLY A 373 7.50 -2.46 0.71
CA GLY A 373 6.94 -3.25 1.80
C GLY A 373 6.57 -4.65 1.34
N THR A 374 6.74 -5.62 2.21
CA THR A 374 6.23 -6.98 2.06
C THR A 374 5.63 -7.40 3.38
N THR A 375 4.37 -7.84 3.35
CA THR A 375 3.69 -8.49 4.47
C THR A 375 3.25 -9.88 4.07
N TYR A 376 3.21 -10.80 5.03
CA TYR A 376 2.78 -12.16 4.79
C TYR A 376 1.35 -12.35 5.30
N ASN A 377 0.52 -13.01 4.49
CA ASN A 377 -0.76 -13.55 4.92
C ASN A 377 -0.55 -15.03 5.21
N GLU A 378 -0.66 -15.41 6.46
CA GLU A 378 -0.50 -16.80 6.88
C GLU A 378 -1.64 -17.69 6.37
N SER A 379 -1.33 -18.96 6.19
CA SER A 379 -2.35 -20.00 6.01
C SER A 379 -2.84 -20.47 7.37
N ASN A 380 -4.15 -20.41 7.60
CA ASN A 380 -4.74 -20.84 8.86
C ASN A 380 -5.59 -22.11 8.67
N VAL A 381 -5.26 -23.11 9.45
CA VAL A 381 -6.03 -24.34 9.55
C VAL A 381 -6.59 -24.45 10.97
N THR A 382 -7.91 -24.42 11.06
CA THR A 382 -8.61 -24.41 12.35
C THR A 382 -9.60 -25.57 12.43
N ALA A 383 -9.35 -26.48 13.36
CA ALA A 383 -10.33 -27.48 13.77
C ALA A 383 -10.97 -27.05 15.10
N ASN A 384 -12.28 -27.03 15.15
CA ASN A 384 -13.00 -26.72 16.41
C ASN A 384 -12.88 -27.84 17.43
N LYS A 385 -12.44 -29.06 17.00
CA LYS A 385 -12.14 -30.20 17.84
C LYS A 385 -10.78 -30.83 17.46
N ASP A 386 -10.80 -31.80 16.56
CA ASP A 386 -9.62 -32.61 16.26
C ASP A 386 -8.97 -32.19 14.95
N LEU A 387 -7.70 -31.79 15.00
CA LEU A 387 -6.85 -31.61 13.84
C LEU A 387 -5.96 -32.85 13.68
N SER A 388 -6.03 -33.46 12.52
CA SER A 388 -5.16 -34.60 12.18
C SER A 388 -4.42 -34.33 10.87
N PHE A 389 -3.11 -34.53 10.84
CA PHE A 389 -2.34 -34.42 9.62
C PHE A 389 -1.33 -35.54 9.46
N ALA A 390 -1.22 -36.03 8.22
CA ALA A 390 -0.23 -37.04 7.86
C ALA A 390 0.46 -36.65 6.55
N SER A 391 1.79 -36.86 6.47
CA SER A 391 2.59 -36.75 5.27
C SER A 391 3.49 -37.95 5.11
N GLY A 392 3.57 -38.50 3.90
CA GLY A 392 4.46 -39.63 3.61
C GLY A 392 5.94 -39.23 3.56
N LYS A 393 6.21 -37.93 3.36
CA LYS A 393 7.54 -37.31 3.42
C LYS A 393 7.52 -36.16 4.41
N ASP A 394 7.70 -34.91 3.96
CA ASP A 394 7.86 -33.76 4.83
C ASP A 394 6.51 -33.08 5.14
N ALA A 395 6.44 -32.47 6.33
CA ALA A 395 5.44 -31.47 6.65
C ALA A 395 6.11 -30.10 6.81
N ASN A 396 5.78 -29.16 5.92
CA ASN A 396 6.36 -27.82 5.89
C ASN A 396 5.31 -26.78 6.28
N ILE A 397 5.47 -26.15 7.44
CA ILE A 397 4.61 -25.08 7.96
C ILE A 397 5.43 -23.79 7.94
N LYS A 398 5.36 -23.02 6.83
CA LYS A 398 6.20 -21.83 6.61
C LYS A 398 5.34 -20.58 6.43
N GLY A 399 5.03 -19.91 7.51
CA GLY A 399 4.00 -18.88 7.56
C GLY A 399 2.62 -19.51 7.58
N GLY A 400 2.36 -20.35 8.56
CA GLY A 400 1.09 -21.03 8.72
C GLY A 400 0.83 -21.49 10.15
N ASN A 401 -0.45 -21.60 10.48
CA ASN A 401 -0.93 -22.00 11.81
C ASN A 401 -1.89 -23.19 11.69
N LEU A 402 -1.60 -24.21 12.47
CA LEU A 402 -2.46 -25.37 12.66
C LEU A 402 -3.03 -25.35 14.08
N SER A 403 -4.33 -25.26 14.23
CA SER A 403 -4.99 -25.17 15.54
C SER A 403 -6.13 -26.18 15.70
N GLY A 404 -6.26 -26.75 16.90
CA GLY A 404 -7.35 -27.67 17.27
C GLY A 404 -7.36 -27.94 18.76
N GLU A 405 -8.48 -28.38 19.35
CA GLU A 405 -8.53 -28.82 20.76
C GLU A 405 -7.55 -29.98 20.99
N LYS A 406 -7.48 -30.90 20.03
CA LYS A 406 -6.46 -31.94 19.94
C LYS A 406 -5.76 -31.87 18.59
N VAL A 407 -4.42 -31.96 18.59
CA VAL A 407 -3.63 -32.04 17.36
C VAL A 407 -2.87 -33.35 17.26
N THR A 408 -3.08 -34.10 16.18
CA THR A 408 -2.37 -35.37 15.92
C THR A 408 -1.60 -35.24 14.62
N GLY A 409 -0.30 -35.54 14.64
CA GLY A 409 0.60 -35.46 13.48
C GLY A 409 1.37 -36.74 13.24
N ASN A 410 1.47 -37.17 11.97
CA ASN A 410 2.32 -38.29 11.56
C ASN A 410 3.12 -37.88 10.29
N VAL A 411 4.44 -37.71 10.46
CA VAL A 411 5.33 -37.19 9.41
C VAL A 411 6.40 -38.23 9.08
N GLY A 412 6.44 -38.66 7.83
CA GLY A 412 7.32 -39.74 7.37
C GLY A 412 8.80 -39.34 7.24
N ASN A 413 9.10 -38.03 7.21
CA ASN A 413 10.46 -37.49 7.15
C ASN A 413 10.63 -36.36 8.17
N ASP A 414 10.60 -35.10 7.69
CA ASP A 414 10.90 -33.92 8.49
C ASP A 414 9.66 -33.05 8.72
N LEU A 415 9.53 -32.52 9.94
CA LEU A 415 8.58 -31.46 10.28
C LEU A 415 9.33 -30.13 10.38
N ASN A 416 9.07 -29.22 9.44
CA ASN A 416 9.70 -27.92 9.38
C ASN A 416 8.69 -26.82 9.70
N ILE A 417 8.92 -26.04 10.76
CA ILE A 417 8.08 -24.90 11.15
C ILE A 417 8.92 -23.63 11.09
N GLU A 418 8.56 -22.70 10.20
CA GLU A 418 9.29 -21.46 9.98
C GLU A 418 8.35 -20.26 9.97
N SER A 419 8.58 -19.29 10.86
CA SER A 419 7.86 -18.01 10.84
C SER A 419 8.39 -17.09 9.74
N LYS A 420 7.51 -16.27 9.16
CA LYS A 420 7.87 -15.31 8.13
C LYS A 420 8.01 -13.91 8.71
N GLN A 421 8.98 -13.15 8.19
CA GLN A 421 9.20 -11.76 8.59
C GLN A 421 8.61 -10.80 7.58
N ASP A 422 7.71 -9.96 8.03
CA ASP A 422 7.34 -8.76 7.31
C ASP A 422 8.54 -7.84 7.15
N SER A 423 8.61 -7.13 6.06
CA SER A 423 9.71 -6.21 5.79
C SER A 423 9.23 -4.91 5.18
N ASN A 424 9.90 -3.82 5.55
CA ASN A 424 9.70 -2.50 4.94
C ASN A 424 11.07 -1.83 4.78
N SER A 425 11.31 -1.25 3.62
CA SER A 425 12.46 -0.39 3.36
C SER A 425 12.01 0.94 2.82
N TYR A 426 12.54 2.01 3.37
CA TYR A 426 12.28 3.39 2.95
C TYR A 426 13.59 4.12 2.72
N LYS A 427 13.74 4.73 1.54
CA LYS A 427 14.90 5.55 1.18
C LYS A 427 14.44 6.87 0.61
N GLU A 428 14.98 7.95 1.16
CA GLU A 428 14.74 9.30 0.68
C GLU A 428 16.05 10.05 0.48
N ASN A 429 16.16 10.75 -0.65
CA ASN A 429 17.29 11.61 -0.96
C ASN A 429 16.76 12.97 -1.41
N ASN A 430 17.10 14.01 -0.67
CA ASN A 430 16.75 15.39 -0.99
C ASN A 430 18.01 16.22 -1.23
N LYS A 431 17.98 17.03 -2.29
CA LYS A 431 19.05 17.99 -2.60
C LYS A 431 18.43 19.33 -2.96
N SER A 432 18.97 20.39 -2.42
CA SER A 432 18.58 21.73 -2.83
C SER A 432 19.81 22.64 -2.92
N ALA A 433 19.73 23.61 -3.81
CA ALA A 433 20.70 24.69 -3.93
C ALA A 433 19.99 25.97 -4.37
N GLY A 434 20.41 27.10 -3.83
CA GLY A 434 19.89 28.40 -4.22
C GLY A 434 20.93 29.48 -3.99
N ALA A 435 20.89 30.51 -4.82
CA ALA A 435 21.74 31.68 -4.66
C ALA A 435 20.97 32.95 -5.02
N SER A 436 21.26 34.03 -4.33
CA SER A 436 20.82 35.35 -4.71
C SER A 436 21.92 36.40 -4.54
N ILE A 437 21.94 37.37 -5.44
CA ILE A 437 22.87 38.51 -5.43
C ILE A 437 22.04 39.77 -5.45
N GLY A 438 22.19 40.60 -4.44
CA GLY A 438 21.62 41.95 -4.36
C GLY A 438 22.68 43.00 -4.64
N LEU A 439 22.29 44.02 -5.39
CA LEU A 439 23.10 45.17 -5.78
C LEU A 439 22.35 46.48 -5.47
N GLY A 440 23.07 47.59 -5.37
CA GLY A 440 22.47 48.92 -5.08
C GLY A 440 22.39 49.20 -3.58
N SER A 441 21.27 49.72 -3.09
CA SER A 441 21.06 50.01 -1.66
C SER A 441 21.02 48.76 -0.78
N ASN A 442 20.77 47.60 -1.34
CA ASN A 442 20.68 46.31 -0.64
C ASN A 442 21.75 45.32 -1.16
N LYS A 443 23.03 45.66 -0.88
CA LYS A 443 24.15 44.81 -1.28
C LYS A 443 24.19 43.59 -0.38
N ALA A 444 23.86 42.43 -0.93
CA ALA A 444 23.94 41.15 -0.23
C ALA A 444 24.19 40.01 -1.23
N ILE A 445 24.97 39.04 -0.81
CA ILE A 445 25.06 37.74 -1.48
C ILE A 445 24.53 36.72 -0.49
N SER A 446 23.58 35.95 -0.90
CA SER A 446 23.10 34.81 -0.12
C SER A 446 23.11 33.55 -0.99
N GLY A 447 23.41 32.45 -0.36
CA GLY A 447 23.42 31.13 -1.00
C GLY A 447 23.14 30.05 -0.01
N SER A 448 22.50 28.99 -0.46
CA SER A 448 22.29 27.79 0.35
C SER A 448 22.46 26.55 -0.50
N ALA A 449 23.02 25.51 0.09
CA ALA A 449 23.02 24.19 -0.49
C ALA A 449 22.76 23.17 0.63
N SER A 450 21.92 22.19 0.36
CA SER A 450 21.67 21.12 1.33
C SER A 450 21.49 19.76 0.65
N VAL A 451 21.86 18.72 1.37
CA VAL A 451 21.63 17.33 1.03
C VAL A 451 21.07 16.64 2.26
N GLY A 452 19.94 16.01 2.13
CA GLY A 452 19.32 15.19 3.17
C GLY A 452 19.13 13.75 2.69
N LYS A 453 19.32 12.80 3.59
CA LYS A 453 19.06 11.37 3.34
C LYS A 453 18.33 10.75 4.52
N ILE A 454 17.39 9.88 4.20
CA ILE A 454 16.74 8.99 5.14
C ILE A 454 16.88 7.57 4.60
N ASP A 455 17.25 6.63 5.46
CA ASP A 455 17.30 5.21 5.19
C ASP A 455 16.69 4.48 6.39
N SER A 456 15.65 3.70 6.14
CA SER A 456 14.98 2.92 7.18
C SER A 456 14.71 1.53 6.65
N ASN A 457 15.04 0.52 7.44
CA ASN A 457 14.78 -0.88 7.14
C ASN A 457 14.13 -1.53 8.36
N TYR A 458 13.10 -2.30 8.10
CA TYR A 458 12.35 -3.03 9.11
C TYR A 458 12.17 -4.48 8.66
N LYS A 459 12.38 -5.42 9.59
CA LYS A 459 12.03 -6.83 9.45
C LYS A 459 11.54 -7.34 10.78
N SER A 460 10.34 -7.92 10.81
CA SER A 460 9.77 -8.49 12.03
C SER A 460 8.80 -9.62 11.72
N VAL A 461 8.84 -10.66 12.52
CA VAL A 461 7.76 -11.63 12.59
C VAL A 461 6.58 -10.95 13.27
N THR A 462 5.45 -10.87 12.57
CA THR A 462 4.19 -10.33 13.11
C THR A 462 3.38 -11.45 13.73
N ASP A 463 3.27 -12.58 13.02
CA ASP A 463 2.57 -13.78 13.46
C ASP A 463 3.53 -14.96 13.48
N GLN A 464 3.56 -15.68 14.58
CA GLN A 464 4.46 -16.81 14.75
C GLN A 464 3.82 -18.10 14.21
N SER A 465 4.49 -18.72 13.24
CA SER A 465 4.01 -19.96 12.65
C SER A 465 4.10 -21.11 13.63
N GLY A 466 3.08 -21.97 13.64
CA GLY A 466 3.10 -23.05 14.62
C GLY A 466 1.96 -24.04 14.60
N ILE A 467 2.04 -24.92 15.59
CA ILE A 467 1.00 -25.87 15.95
C ILE A 467 0.49 -25.49 17.34
N TYR A 468 -0.81 -25.27 17.44
CA TYR A 468 -1.49 -24.77 18.62
C TYR A 468 -2.58 -25.76 19.03
N ALA A 469 -2.34 -26.52 20.11
CA ALA A 469 -3.31 -27.43 20.65
C ALA A 469 -4.04 -26.84 21.86
N GLY A 470 -5.31 -27.11 21.98
CA GLY A 470 -6.13 -26.73 23.13
C GLY A 470 -5.93 -27.70 24.31
N LYS A 471 -6.99 -27.93 25.11
CA LYS A 471 -6.96 -28.68 26.36
C LYS A 471 -6.80 -30.21 26.20
N GLU A 472 -6.97 -30.69 24.97
CA GLU A 472 -6.74 -32.14 24.69
C GLU A 472 -5.32 -32.43 24.21
N GLY A 473 -4.48 -31.38 24.03
CA GLY A 473 -3.05 -31.51 23.77
C GLY A 473 -2.69 -31.97 22.36
N PHE A 474 -1.46 -32.45 22.22
CA PHE A 474 -0.96 -32.95 20.94
C PHE A 474 -0.24 -34.31 21.05
N ASP A 475 -0.34 -35.10 19.99
CA ASP A 475 0.46 -36.32 19.77
C ASP A 475 1.06 -36.25 18.34
N ILE A 476 2.36 -35.90 18.25
CA ILE A 476 3.06 -35.68 16.98
C ILE A 476 4.22 -36.66 16.88
N ARG A 477 4.22 -37.43 15.80
CA ARG A 477 5.30 -38.37 15.46
C ARG A 477 5.99 -37.92 14.18
N VAL A 478 7.31 -37.79 14.24
CA VAL A 478 8.19 -37.40 13.13
C VAL A 478 9.31 -38.42 13.03
N GLU A 479 9.49 -39.06 11.88
CA GLU A 479 10.44 -40.14 11.75
C GLU A 479 11.91 -39.67 11.78
N VAL A 480 12.23 -38.48 11.21
CA VAL A 480 13.62 -38.01 11.06
C VAL A 480 13.89 -36.78 11.93
N ASN A 481 13.49 -35.60 11.50
CA ASN A 481 13.84 -34.37 12.22
C ASN A 481 12.63 -33.42 12.40
N THR A 482 12.60 -32.73 13.53
CA THR A 482 11.73 -31.57 13.74
C THR A 482 12.61 -30.31 13.77
N ASP A 483 12.40 -29.39 12.85
CA ASP A 483 13.12 -28.11 12.74
C ASP A 483 12.20 -26.93 13.02
N LEU A 484 12.56 -26.11 14.01
CA LEU A 484 11.79 -24.95 14.46
C LEU A 484 12.59 -23.67 14.23
N LYS A 485 12.33 -22.97 13.13
CA LYS A 485 12.91 -21.65 12.86
C LYS A 485 11.96 -20.53 13.25
N GLY A 486 12.14 -19.99 14.44
CA GLY A 486 11.20 -19.06 15.05
C GLY A 486 9.77 -19.62 15.15
N GLY A 487 9.64 -20.93 15.04
CA GLY A 487 8.37 -21.65 15.07
C GLY A 487 7.97 -22.08 16.49
N ILE A 488 6.69 -22.43 16.67
CA ILE A 488 6.15 -22.85 17.97
C ILE A 488 5.33 -24.13 17.86
N ILE A 489 5.44 -24.98 18.87
CA ILE A 489 4.48 -26.05 19.17
C ILE A 489 4.01 -25.83 20.59
N SER A 490 2.75 -25.49 20.78
CA SER A 490 2.18 -25.11 22.07
C SER A 490 0.86 -25.82 22.35
N SER A 491 0.49 -25.89 23.63
CA SER A 491 -0.74 -26.53 24.10
C SER A 491 -1.23 -25.86 25.37
N GLU A 492 -2.54 -25.85 25.57
CA GLU A 492 -3.20 -25.47 26.83
C GLU A 492 -3.43 -26.69 27.75
N ALA A 493 -3.03 -27.89 27.31
CA ALA A 493 -3.30 -29.13 28.01
C ALA A 493 -2.24 -29.44 29.09
N GLU A 494 -2.61 -30.30 30.04
CA GLU A 494 -1.69 -30.89 31.01
C GLU A 494 -0.58 -31.66 30.29
N LYS A 495 0.58 -31.78 30.95
CA LYS A 495 1.82 -32.33 30.38
C LYS A 495 1.67 -33.73 29.80
N ASP A 496 0.91 -34.60 30.46
CA ASP A 496 0.68 -35.98 30.06
C ASP A 496 -0.12 -36.15 28.76
N LYS A 497 -0.84 -35.11 28.35
CA LYS A 497 -1.56 -35.07 27.10
C LYS A 497 -0.71 -34.59 25.90
N ASN A 498 0.52 -34.16 26.16
CA ASN A 498 1.41 -33.63 25.15
C ASN A 498 2.56 -34.59 24.85
N LYS A 499 2.63 -35.02 23.58
CA LYS A 499 3.66 -35.96 23.15
C LYS A 499 4.21 -35.56 21.80
N ILE A 500 5.53 -35.40 21.71
CA ILE A 500 6.27 -35.35 20.46
C ILE A 500 7.33 -36.42 20.43
N SER A 501 7.39 -37.18 19.35
CA SER A 501 8.41 -38.19 19.09
C SER A 501 9.10 -37.85 17.78
N THR A 502 10.39 -37.56 17.83
CA THR A 502 11.21 -37.20 16.67
C THR A 502 12.60 -37.79 16.79
N GLY A 503 13.22 -38.10 15.66
CA GLY A 503 14.60 -38.61 15.66
C GLY A 503 15.58 -37.56 16.16
N THR A 504 15.48 -36.34 15.65
CA THR A 504 16.23 -35.16 16.10
C THR A 504 15.32 -33.95 16.23
N LEU A 505 15.73 -32.98 17.07
CA LEU A 505 15.09 -31.67 17.19
C LEU A 505 16.14 -30.57 16.98
N THR A 506 15.94 -29.76 15.95
CA THR A 506 16.75 -28.59 15.68
C THR A 506 15.92 -27.32 15.81
N TYR A 507 16.57 -26.21 16.14
CA TYR A 507 15.88 -24.92 16.25
C TYR A 507 16.82 -23.76 15.95
N GLU A 508 16.23 -22.69 15.43
CA GLU A 508 16.90 -21.43 15.12
C GLU A 508 15.98 -20.26 15.51
N ASP A 509 16.55 -19.27 16.17
CA ASP A 509 15.85 -18.04 16.49
C ASP A 509 15.79 -17.12 15.26
N ILE A 510 14.73 -16.34 15.13
CA ILE A 510 14.61 -15.30 14.12
C ILE A 510 14.87 -13.93 14.74
N GLN A 511 15.87 -13.22 14.20
CA GLN A 511 16.22 -11.87 14.61
C GLN A 511 15.31 -10.86 13.89
N ASN A 512 14.51 -10.14 14.65
CA ASN A 512 13.80 -8.97 14.16
C ASN A 512 14.70 -7.75 14.23
N LYS A 513 14.59 -6.86 13.25
CA LYS A 513 15.47 -5.70 13.14
C LYS A 513 14.74 -4.49 12.61
N ALA A 514 14.98 -3.35 13.24
CA ALA A 514 14.54 -2.04 12.77
C ALA A 514 15.73 -1.08 12.79
N ASP A 515 16.17 -0.64 11.61
CA ASP A 515 17.23 0.34 11.45
C ASP A 515 16.66 1.65 10.93
N TYR A 516 17.03 2.76 11.51
CA TYR A 516 16.68 4.09 11.03
C TYR A 516 17.90 5.01 11.01
N LYS A 517 18.12 5.65 9.90
CA LYS A 517 19.16 6.68 9.70
C LYS A 517 18.58 7.89 9.00
N ALA A 518 18.67 9.06 9.60
CA ALA A 518 18.37 10.32 8.93
C ALA A 518 19.49 11.32 9.16
N GLY A 519 19.86 12.08 8.16
CA GLY A 519 20.87 13.11 8.27
C GLY A 519 20.76 14.15 7.18
N SER A 520 21.09 15.40 7.49
CA SER A 520 21.19 16.46 6.51
C SER A 520 22.46 17.28 6.74
N ILE A 521 23.05 17.70 5.64
CA ILE A 521 24.20 18.64 5.64
C ILE A 521 23.85 19.78 4.71
N GLY A 522 24.04 21.01 5.18
CA GLY A 522 23.83 22.21 4.38
C GLY A 522 24.82 23.30 4.71
N ILE A 523 24.94 24.24 3.82
CA ILE A 523 25.74 25.45 3.97
C ILE A 523 24.87 26.63 3.59
N ASN A 524 24.82 27.64 4.45
CA ASN A 524 24.24 28.94 4.18
C ASN A 524 25.31 30.02 4.16
N VAL A 525 25.25 30.88 3.18
CA VAL A 525 26.10 32.07 3.05
C VAL A 525 25.21 33.29 3.04
N ASP A 526 25.46 34.26 3.90
CA ASP A 526 24.77 35.55 3.88
C ASP A 526 25.75 36.67 4.21
N THR A 527 25.83 37.66 3.34
CA THR A 527 26.71 38.84 3.48
C THR A 527 25.93 40.14 3.69
N SER A 528 24.63 40.07 4.04
CA SER A 528 23.81 41.26 4.25
C SER A 528 24.29 42.09 5.44
N LYS A 529 24.34 43.41 5.29
CA LYS A 529 24.76 44.34 6.35
C LYS A 529 23.77 44.41 7.53
N ASN A 530 22.55 43.90 7.35
CA ASN A 530 21.49 43.90 8.36
C ASN A 530 21.40 42.58 9.15
N ALA A 531 22.18 41.58 8.81
CA ALA A 531 22.28 40.37 9.61
C ALA A 531 22.89 40.75 10.97
N LYS A 532 22.19 40.51 12.07
CA LYS A 532 22.79 40.58 13.40
C LYS A 532 24.05 39.72 13.40
N HIS A 533 25.09 40.16 14.12
CA HIS A 533 26.43 39.56 14.12
C HIS A 533 26.51 38.01 14.16
N LYS A 534 25.41 37.33 14.41
CA LYS A 534 25.32 35.85 14.42
C LYS A 534 24.96 35.23 13.06
N ASP A 535 24.45 36.00 12.11
CA ASP A 535 23.88 35.48 10.86
C ASP A 535 24.67 35.87 9.60
N ALA A 536 25.66 36.76 9.75
CA ALA A 536 26.55 37.17 8.67
C ALA A 536 27.72 36.18 8.55
N GLY A 537 27.95 35.66 7.34
CA GLY A 537 29.07 34.76 7.04
C GLY A 537 28.61 33.40 6.51
N VAL A 538 29.48 32.42 6.63
CA VAL A 538 29.22 31.03 6.25
C VAL A 538 28.74 30.26 7.47
N THR A 539 27.49 29.81 7.45
CA THR A 539 26.90 29.04 8.53
C THR A 539 26.67 27.60 8.06
N PRO A 540 27.40 26.61 8.60
CA PRO A 540 27.07 25.22 8.34
C PRO A 540 25.75 24.86 9.04
N ASN A 541 24.88 24.20 8.30
CA ASN A 541 23.65 23.61 8.81
C ASN A 541 23.84 22.09 8.84
N ILE A 542 24.18 21.56 9.99
CA ILE A 542 24.32 20.13 10.19
C ILE A 542 23.10 19.67 10.97
N GLY A 543 22.15 19.06 10.29
CA GLY A 543 21.11 18.27 10.94
C GLY A 543 21.74 16.96 11.35
N VAL A 544 22.04 16.81 12.65
CA VAL A 544 22.49 15.52 13.20
C VAL A 544 21.31 14.57 13.06
N GLY A 545 21.47 13.58 12.19
CA GLY A 545 20.47 12.56 11.99
C GLY A 545 20.32 11.70 13.25
N ALA A 546 19.09 11.40 13.61
CA ALA A 546 18.84 10.32 14.55
C ALA A 546 19.25 9.00 13.89
N LYS A 547 20.00 8.20 14.61
CA LYS A 547 20.23 6.80 14.32
C LYS A 547 19.62 6.03 15.48
N ASP A 548 18.67 5.17 15.16
CA ASP A 548 18.08 4.27 16.14
C ASP A 548 18.06 2.87 15.56
N ASP A 549 18.51 1.90 16.35
CA ASP A 549 18.52 0.48 15.99
C ASP A 549 17.78 -0.25 17.10
N ALA A 550 16.70 -0.95 16.76
CA ALA A 550 15.96 -1.81 17.66
C ALA A 550 16.06 -3.26 17.17
N GLU A 551 16.37 -4.16 18.07
CA GLU A 551 16.44 -5.59 17.79
C GLU A 551 15.56 -6.35 18.81
N SER A 552 14.88 -7.37 18.34
CA SER A 552 14.20 -8.34 19.18
C SER A 552 14.36 -9.73 18.58
N THR A 553 14.26 -10.75 19.41
CA THR A 553 14.43 -12.16 19.00
C THR A 553 13.11 -12.87 19.16
N ILE A 554 12.64 -13.56 18.14
CA ILE A 554 11.56 -14.53 18.24
C ILE A 554 12.22 -15.89 18.47
N THR A 555 12.07 -16.39 19.70
CA THR A 555 12.55 -17.71 20.12
C THR A 555 11.50 -18.77 19.78
N PHE A 556 11.98 -19.98 19.52
CA PHE A 556 11.09 -21.14 19.52
C PHE A 556 10.56 -21.38 20.95
N PHE A 557 9.34 -21.83 21.05
CA PHE A 557 8.77 -22.26 22.33
C PHE A 557 8.17 -23.66 22.19
N CYS A 558 8.70 -24.58 22.97
CA CYS A 558 7.99 -25.81 23.35
C CYS A 558 7.58 -25.59 24.80
N HIS A 559 6.34 -25.26 25.08
CA HIS A 559 5.90 -24.92 26.43
C HIS A 559 5.93 -26.18 27.29
N ARG A 560 6.91 -26.23 28.20
CA ARG A 560 6.90 -27.11 29.33
C ARG A 560 6.19 -26.39 30.49
N THR A 561 4.95 -26.65 30.73
CA THR A 561 4.35 -26.45 32.06
C THR A 561 4.56 -27.65 32.93
#